data_f17dea0e5643f18d4de398b65794e480
#
_entry.id   f17dea0e5643f18d4de398b65794e480
#
_cell.length_a   1.000
_cell.length_b   1.000
_cell.length_c   1.000
_cell.angle_alpha   90.00
_cell.angle_beta   90.00
_cell.angle_gamma   90.00
#
_symmetry.space_group_name_H-M   'P 1'
#
loop_
_entity.id
_entity.type
_entity.pdbx_description
1 polymer ?
#
loop_
_entity_poly.entity_id
_entity_poly.type
_entity_poly.pdbx_seq_one_letter_code
_entity_poly.pdbx_strand_id
1 'polypeptide(L)'
;PKGGYVPLDPRSMKPAYVDRAAFALYRTRDFQERALAHSMHPDDVDPGEYVALYYTGGHGVMWDFPSSEGLERLCLEVYGNGGYLATVCHGIAGLLYVKEGSRYLIEGKSITGFTAMEERLSGKSAVIPFWNEQVAKAHGAVFRKKRPFAEHAIQDGRIITGQNPESPRAVARLLLKNLERPLC
;
A
#
# COMPACT_ATOMS: atom_id res chain seq x y z
N PRO A 1 -3.72 -4.80 -11.46
CA PRO A 1 -5.13 -4.67 -11.04
C PRO A 1 -6.09 -4.99 -12.20
N LYS A 2 -6.26 -6.28 -12.49
CA LYS A 2 -7.11 -6.77 -13.61
C LYS A 2 -8.24 -7.68 -13.14
N GLY A 3 -8.39 -7.87 -11.83
CA GLY A 3 -9.27 -8.90 -11.27
C GLY A 3 -8.73 -10.32 -11.49
N GLY A 4 -9.44 -11.31 -10.95
CA GLY A 4 -9.09 -12.71 -11.08
C GLY A 4 -7.93 -13.15 -10.19
N TYR A 5 -7.08 -14.03 -10.70
CA TYR A 5 -6.00 -14.64 -9.91
C TYR A 5 -4.88 -13.65 -9.54
N VAL A 6 -4.55 -13.62 -8.26
CA VAL A 6 -3.44 -12.82 -7.72
C VAL A 6 -2.20 -13.71 -7.56
N PRO A 7 -1.15 -13.51 -8.37
CA PRO A 7 0.07 -14.30 -8.27
C PRO A 7 0.85 -13.93 -6.99
N LEU A 8 1.34 -14.94 -6.28
CA LEU A 8 2.21 -14.75 -5.14
C LEU A 8 3.68 -14.97 -5.52
N ASP A 9 4.55 -14.08 -5.06
CA ASP A 9 6.00 -14.33 -5.14
C ASP A 9 6.35 -15.52 -4.21
N PRO A 10 6.89 -16.63 -4.72
CA PRO A 10 7.24 -17.79 -3.90
C PRO A 10 8.20 -17.46 -2.74
N ARG A 11 8.99 -16.38 -2.87
CA ARG A 11 9.89 -15.94 -1.81
C ARG A 11 9.13 -15.41 -0.59
N SER A 12 7.95 -14.79 -0.81
CA SER A 12 7.12 -14.26 0.28
C SER A 12 6.56 -15.36 1.19
N MET A 13 6.53 -16.61 0.71
CA MET A 13 6.04 -17.76 1.47
C MET A 13 7.14 -18.46 2.29
N LYS A 14 8.39 -17.98 2.23
CA LYS A 14 9.46 -18.54 3.06
C LYS A 14 9.27 -18.17 4.54
N PRO A 15 9.68 -19.04 5.49
CA PRO A 15 9.52 -18.80 6.94
C PRO A 15 10.14 -17.49 7.45
N ALA A 16 11.12 -16.92 6.71
CA ALA A 16 11.71 -15.63 7.03
C ALA A 16 10.75 -14.43 6.79
N TYR A 17 9.69 -14.60 5.98
CA TYR A 17 8.78 -13.52 5.58
C TYR A 17 7.33 -13.75 6.02
N VAL A 18 6.93 -15.00 6.26
CA VAL A 18 5.58 -15.35 6.69
C VAL A 18 5.62 -15.98 8.08
N ASP A 19 4.93 -15.38 9.04
CA ASP A 19 4.79 -15.97 10.35
C ASP A 19 3.69 -17.04 10.39
N ARG A 20 3.62 -17.75 11.52
CA ARG A 20 2.68 -18.86 11.69
C ARG A 20 1.22 -18.43 11.55
N ALA A 21 0.85 -17.24 12.02
CA ALA A 21 -0.53 -16.74 11.96
C ALA A 21 -0.91 -16.34 10.52
N ALA A 22 -0.02 -15.63 9.82
CA ALA A 22 -0.22 -15.29 8.42
C ALA A 22 -0.29 -16.53 7.53
N PHE A 23 0.55 -17.54 7.79
CA PHE A 23 0.52 -18.80 7.06
C PHE A 23 -0.76 -19.62 7.34
N ALA A 24 -1.27 -19.60 8.57
CA ALA A 24 -2.54 -20.23 8.90
C ALA A 24 -3.71 -19.56 8.14
N LEU A 25 -3.74 -18.22 8.10
CA LEU A 25 -4.74 -17.47 7.32
C LEU A 25 -4.63 -17.78 5.81
N TYR A 26 -3.42 -17.77 5.26
CA TYR A 26 -3.17 -18.12 3.86
C TYR A 26 -3.77 -19.47 3.48
N ARG A 27 -3.72 -20.46 4.37
CA ARG A 27 -4.25 -21.83 4.12
C ARG A 27 -5.76 -21.96 4.23
N THR A 28 -6.47 -20.92 4.67
CA THR A 28 -7.93 -20.97 4.70
C THR A 28 -8.52 -20.96 3.31
N ARG A 29 -9.60 -21.70 3.10
CA ARG A 29 -10.31 -21.72 1.83
C ARG A 29 -10.83 -20.33 1.46
N ASP A 30 -11.38 -19.59 2.42
CA ASP A 30 -11.87 -18.22 2.21
C ASP A 30 -10.78 -17.30 1.65
N PHE A 31 -9.58 -17.33 2.24
CA PHE A 31 -8.47 -16.50 1.74
C PHE A 31 -8.01 -16.92 0.34
N GLN A 32 -7.90 -18.23 0.08
CA GLN A 32 -7.49 -18.74 -1.22
C GLN A 32 -8.49 -18.36 -2.33
N GLU A 33 -9.77 -18.49 -2.08
CA GLU A 33 -10.79 -18.22 -3.08
C GLU A 33 -11.04 -16.72 -3.24
N ARG A 34 -11.36 -16.02 -2.15
CA ARG A 34 -11.79 -14.62 -2.20
C ARG A 34 -10.64 -13.65 -2.44
N ALA A 35 -9.51 -13.85 -1.78
CA ALA A 35 -8.39 -12.89 -1.86
C ALA A 35 -7.42 -13.19 -3.01
N LEU A 36 -7.31 -14.45 -3.46
CA LEU A 36 -6.31 -14.83 -4.44
C LEU A 36 -6.90 -15.30 -5.77
N ALA A 37 -7.90 -16.21 -5.77
CA ALA A 37 -8.39 -16.80 -7.01
C ALA A 37 -9.40 -15.89 -7.75
N HIS A 38 -10.22 -15.16 -7.00
CA HIS A 38 -11.35 -14.39 -7.54
C HIS A 38 -11.34 -12.94 -7.03
N SER A 39 -10.20 -12.25 -7.15
CA SER A 39 -10.16 -10.82 -6.83
C SER A 39 -11.03 -10.01 -7.81
N MET A 40 -11.70 -8.98 -7.29
CA MET A 40 -12.52 -8.08 -8.09
C MET A 40 -11.65 -7.20 -9.00
N HIS A 41 -12.19 -6.85 -10.18
CA HIS A 41 -11.59 -5.77 -10.96
C HIS A 41 -11.88 -4.42 -10.26
N PRO A 42 -10.95 -3.45 -10.25
CA PRO A 42 -11.19 -2.15 -9.60
C PRO A 42 -12.47 -1.45 -10.08
N ASP A 43 -12.84 -1.61 -11.34
CA ASP A 43 -14.05 -0.97 -11.90
C ASP A 43 -15.36 -1.60 -11.40
N ASP A 44 -15.31 -2.84 -10.90
CA ASP A 44 -16.47 -3.54 -10.33
C ASP A 44 -16.69 -3.23 -8.84
N VAL A 45 -15.78 -2.41 -8.23
CA VAL A 45 -15.84 -2.07 -6.81
C VAL A 45 -16.64 -0.79 -6.60
N ASP A 46 -17.66 -0.83 -5.75
CA ASP A 46 -18.34 0.36 -5.26
C ASP A 46 -17.54 0.98 -4.09
N PRO A 47 -16.90 2.14 -4.28
CA PRO A 47 -16.11 2.78 -3.24
C PRO A 47 -16.93 3.23 -2.02
N GLY A 48 -18.24 3.38 -2.16
CA GLY A 48 -19.15 3.74 -1.05
C GLY A 48 -19.28 2.66 0.02
N GLU A 49 -18.97 1.40 -0.33
CA GLU A 49 -19.02 0.27 0.60
C GLU A 49 -17.76 0.12 1.47
N TYR A 50 -16.71 0.93 1.21
CA TYR A 50 -15.41 0.76 1.86
C TYR A 50 -14.99 1.97 2.69
N VAL A 51 -14.56 1.71 3.90
CA VAL A 51 -14.04 2.72 4.83
C VAL A 51 -12.53 2.96 4.68
N ALA A 52 -11.85 2.12 3.92
CA ALA A 52 -10.42 2.25 3.65
C ALA A 52 -10.01 1.50 2.38
N LEU A 53 -9.00 2.04 1.70
CA LEU A 53 -8.25 1.37 0.64
C LEU A 53 -6.83 1.08 1.14
N TYR A 54 -6.43 -0.21 1.11
CA TYR A 54 -5.12 -0.64 1.58
C TYR A 54 -4.28 -1.18 0.42
N TYR A 55 -3.21 -0.48 0.06
CA TYR A 55 -2.24 -0.91 -0.94
C TYR A 55 -1.16 -1.78 -0.30
N THR A 56 -1.16 -3.06 -0.60
CA THR A 56 -0.10 -3.99 -0.18
C THR A 56 1.19 -3.76 -0.95
N GLY A 57 2.31 -4.25 -0.41
CA GLY A 57 3.62 -4.08 -1.02
C GLY A 57 4.01 -5.21 -1.98
N GLY A 58 5.28 -5.18 -2.33
CA GLY A 58 5.95 -6.04 -3.29
C GLY A 58 6.41 -5.24 -4.51
N HIS A 59 7.55 -5.62 -5.11
CA HIS A 59 8.08 -4.88 -6.26
C HIS A 59 7.12 -4.85 -7.46
N GLY A 60 6.34 -5.93 -7.67
CA GLY A 60 5.42 -6.04 -8.81
C GLY A 60 4.43 -4.89 -8.94
N VAL A 61 3.97 -4.33 -7.82
CA VAL A 61 2.99 -3.24 -7.81
C VAL A 61 3.51 -1.93 -8.42
N MET A 62 4.83 -1.80 -8.57
CA MET A 62 5.44 -0.59 -9.15
C MET A 62 5.18 -0.45 -10.65
N TRP A 63 4.80 -1.54 -11.34
CA TRP A 63 4.54 -1.52 -12.78
C TRP A 63 3.07 -1.27 -13.13
N ASP A 64 2.15 -1.63 -12.24
CA ASP A 64 0.73 -1.58 -12.56
C ASP A 64 -0.11 -0.65 -11.67
N PHE A 65 0.28 -0.39 -10.42
CA PHE A 65 -0.48 0.54 -9.58
C PHE A 65 -0.48 1.97 -10.12
N PRO A 66 0.69 2.55 -10.53
CA PRO A 66 0.75 3.94 -10.97
C PRO A 66 -0.04 4.24 -12.25
N SER A 67 -0.30 3.24 -13.07
CA SER A 67 -0.99 3.38 -14.36
C SER A 67 -2.42 2.87 -14.36
N SER A 68 -2.94 2.47 -13.21
CA SER A 68 -4.30 1.91 -13.09
C SER A 68 -5.32 3.01 -12.80
N GLU A 69 -6.06 3.42 -13.83
CA GLU A 69 -7.16 4.39 -13.70
C GLU A 69 -8.22 3.94 -12.68
N GLY A 70 -8.55 2.64 -12.67
CA GLY A 70 -9.50 2.08 -11.69
C GLY A 70 -9.02 2.19 -10.25
N LEU A 71 -7.70 2.00 -9.98
CA LEU A 71 -7.14 2.21 -8.65
C LEU A 71 -7.08 3.70 -8.28
N GLU A 72 -6.75 4.58 -9.23
CA GLU A 72 -6.77 6.03 -9.00
C GLU A 72 -8.20 6.50 -8.65
N ARG A 73 -9.21 6.06 -9.41
CA ARG A 73 -10.62 6.32 -9.12
C ARG A 73 -11.00 5.88 -7.71
N LEU A 74 -10.74 4.61 -7.37
CA LEU A 74 -11.04 4.07 -6.02
C LEU A 74 -10.34 4.86 -4.92
N CYS A 75 -9.08 5.24 -5.14
CA CYS A 75 -8.31 6.04 -4.20
C CYS A 75 -8.99 7.39 -3.92
N LEU A 76 -9.35 8.12 -4.97
CA LEU A 76 -9.97 9.43 -4.84
C LEU A 76 -11.37 9.36 -4.23
N GLU A 77 -12.18 8.38 -4.65
CA GLU A 77 -13.56 8.25 -4.17
C GLU A 77 -13.63 7.76 -2.73
N VAL A 78 -12.85 6.74 -2.35
CA VAL A 78 -12.77 6.29 -0.94
C VAL A 78 -12.27 7.43 -0.05
N TYR A 79 -11.23 8.16 -0.47
CA TYR A 79 -10.71 9.29 0.28
C TYR A 79 -11.70 10.46 0.34
N GLY A 80 -12.36 10.78 -0.77
CA GLY A 80 -13.39 11.81 -0.87
C GLY A 80 -14.60 11.52 0.04
N ASN A 81 -15.00 10.25 0.15
CA ASN A 81 -16.09 9.79 1.02
C ASN A 81 -15.71 9.76 2.52
N GLY A 82 -14.53 10.25 2.89
CA GLY A 82 -14.08 10.27 4.30
C GLY A 82 -13.31 9.02 4.73
N GLY A 83 -13.07 8.06 3.83
CA GLY A 83 -12.32 6.85 4.09
C GLY A 83 -10.81 7.08 4.24
N TYR A 84 -10.10 6.04 4.63
CA TYR A 84 -8.66 6.04 4.86
C TYR A 84 -7.92 5.44 3.67
N LEU A 85 -6.72 5.98 3.40
CA LEU A 85 -5.76 5.38 2.47
C LEU A 85 -4.60 4.81 3.27
N ALA A 86 -4.36 3.51 3.14
CA ALA A 86 -3.27 2.85 3.81
C ALA A 86 -2.32 2.21 2.80
N THR A 87 -1.02 2.29 3.04
CA THR A 87 0.00 1.67 2.18
C THR A 87 1.11 1.04 3.00
N VAL A 88 1.79 0.05 2.44
CA VAL A 88 3.00 -0.50 3.04
C VAL A 88 4.05 -0.80 1.98
N CYS A 89 5.32 -0.49 2.31
CA CYS A 89 6.46 -0.84 1.46
C CYS A 89 6.34 -0.21 0.06
N HIS A 90 6.42 -1.01 -1.02
CA HIS A 90 6.21 -0.56 -2.39
C HIS A 90 4.76 -0.20 -2.72
N GLY A 91 3.79 -0.58 -1.87
CA GLY A 91 2.38 -0.19 -2.03
C GLY A 91 2.15 1.32 -2.08
N ILE A 92 3.11 2.12 -1.59
CA ILE A 92 3.09 3.59 -1.74
C ILE A 92 2.98 4.03 -3.21
N ALA A 93 3.43 3.19 -4.16
CA ALA A 93 3.30 3.45 -5.59
C ALA A 93 1.85 3.73 -6.03
N GLY A 94 0.85 3.19 -5.32
CA GLY A 94 -0.56 3.46 -5.57
C GLY A 94 -1.02 4.88 -5.22
N LEU A 95 -0.21 5.65 -4.48
CA LEU A 95 -0.53 7.05 -4.13
C LEU A 95 0.36 8.06 -4.85
N LEU A 96 1.53 7.65 -5.33
CA LEU A 96 2.57 8.58 -5.78
C LEU A 96 2.13 9.48 -6.94
N TYR A 97 1.27 8.97 -7.82
CA TYR A 97 0.85 9.68 -9.04
C TYR A 97 -0.59 10.17 -8.99
N VAL A 98 -1.34 9.83 -7.95
CA VAL A 98 -2.73 10.26 -7.77
C VAL A 98 -2.81 11.77 -7.64
N LYS A 99 -3.74 12.38 -8.36
CA LYS A 99 -3.97 13.82 -8.35
C LYS A 99 -5.39 14.16 -7.94
N GLU A 100 -5.51 15.18 -7.10
CA GLU A 100 -6.76 15.89 -6.81
C GLU A 100 -6.71 17.25 -7.53
N GLY A 101 -7.37 17.33 -8.68
CA GLY A 101 -7.22 18.47 -9.57
C GLY A 101 -5.81 18.59 -10.15
N SER A 102 -5.14 19.71 -9.93
CA SER A 102 -3.77 19.96 -10.41
C SER A 102 -2.66 19.55 -9.45
N ARG A 103 -3.01 19.15 -8.22
CA ARG A 103 -2.05 18.83 -7.15
C ARG A 103 -1.95 17.33 -6.92
N TYR A 104 -0.76 16.86 -6.54
CA TYR A 104 -0.62 15.48 -6.07
C TYR A 104 -1.29 15.30 -4.70
N LEU A 105 -2.01 14.20 -4.53
CA LEU A 105 -2.70 13.86 -3.28
C LEU A 105 -1.74 13.85 -2.07
N ILE A 106 -0.50 13.46 -2.31
CA ILE A 106 0.56 13.39 -1.30
C ILE A 106 1.32 14.69 -1.07
N GLU A 107 1.04 15.75 -1.83
CA GLU A 107 1.73 17.04 -1.71
C GLU A 107 1.54 17.64 -0.31
N GLY A 108 2.66 17.98 0.35
CA GLY A 108 2.69 18.47 1.73
C GLY A 108 2.46 17.39 2.80
N LYS A 109 2.11 16.17 2.44
CA LYS A 109 1.83 15.09 3.41
C LYS A 109 3.12 14.46 3.93
N SER A 110 3.14 14.16 5.24
CA SER A 110 4.18 13.34 5.85
C SER A 110 3.89 11.87 5.57
N ILE A 111 4.71 11.24 4.75
CA ILE A 111 4.55 9.84 4.33
C ILE A 111 5.85 9.06 4.44
N THR A 112 5.73 7.74 4.38
CA THR A 112 6.85 6.81 4.24
C THR A 112 6.52 5.72 3.24
N GLY A 113 7.51 4.96 2.84
CA GLY A 113 7.41 3.83 1.93
C GLY A 113 8.78 3.18 1.80
N PHE A 114 8.93 2.22 0.91
CA PHE A 114 10.22 1.56 0.72
C PHE A 114 11.28 2.57 0.29
N THR A 115 12.33 2.70 1.11
CA THR A 115 13.33 3.76 0.97
C THR A 115 14.35 3.45 -0.11
N ALA A 116 15.04 4.48 -0.61
CA ALA A 116 16.13 4.30 -1.55
C ALA A 116 17.28 3.44 -0.98
N MET A 117 17.54 3.49 0.34
CA MET A 117 18.54 2.64 0.98
C MET A 117 18.09 1.18 1.01
N GLU A 118 16.84 0.91 1.39
CA GLU A 118 16.28 -0.44 1.37
C GLU A 118 16.27 -1.02 -0.04
N GLU A 119 15.98 -0.19 -1.06
CA GLU A 119 16.02 -0.63 -2.45
C GLU A 119 17.43 -1.06 -2.89
N ARG A 120 18.46 -0.31 -2.49
CA ARG A 120 19.86 -0.72 -2.75
C ARG A 120 20.19 -2.03 -2.04
N LEU A 121 19.79 -2.17 -0.79
CA LEU A 121 20.03 -3.38 0.01
C LEU A 121 19.25 -4.60 -0.51
N SER A 122 18.09 -4.38 -1.15
CA SER A 122 17.31 -5.46 -1.79
C SER A 122 17.99 -6.03 -3.04
N GLY A 123 18.97 -5.33 -3.61
CA GLY A 123 19.64 -5.71 -4.84
C GLY A 123 18.78 -5.59 -6.10
N LYS A 124 17.67 -4.82 -6.05
CA LYS A 124 16.72 -4.66 -7.16
C LYS A 124 16.79 -3.30 -7.85
N SER A 125 17.69 -2.42 -7.42
CA SER A 125 17.84 -1.05 -7.92
C SER A 125 17.95 -0.93 -9.45
N ALA A 126 18.49 -1.95 -10.13
CA ALA A 126 18.69 -1.92 -11.58
C ALA A 126 17.44 -2.30 -12.38
N VAL A 127 16.42 -2.88 -11.74
CA VAL A 127 15.24 -3.40 -12.43
C VAL A 127 13.94 -2.67 -12.09
N ILE A 128 13.94 -1.82 -11.07
CA ILE A 128 12.75 -1.04 -10.71
C ILE A 128 12.50 0.09 -11.70
N PRO A 129 11.23 0.43 -12.02
CA PRO A 129 10.92 1.48 -12.99
C PRO A 129 11.18 2.90 -12.45
N PHE A 130 11.11 3.08 -11.12
CA PHE A 130 11.36 4.35 -10.43
C PHE A 130 11.69 4.11 -8.96
N TRP A 131 12.15 5.16 -8.29
CA TRP A 131 12.46 5.14 -6.85
C TRP A 131 11.35 5.81 -6.06
N ASN A 132 10.61 5.04 -5.24
CA ASN A 132 9.47 5.56 -4.46
C ASN A 132 9.81 6.82 -3.65
N GLU A 133 10.92 6.81 -2.91
CA GLU A 133 11.38 7.95 -2.11
C GLU A 133 11.65 9.19 -2.97
N GLN A 134 12.21 9.02 -4.17
CA GLN A 134 12.53 10.13 -5.06
C GLN A 134 11.25 10.72 -5.66
N VAL A 135 10.36 9.88 -6.16
CA VAL A 135 9.08 10.32 -6.74
C VAL A 135 8.22 11.00 -5.68
N ALA A 136 8.11 10.44 -4.48
CA ALA A 136 7.37 11.05 -3.39
C ALA A 136 7.85 12.48 -3.09
N LYS A 137 9.16 12.68 -3.01
CA LYS A 137 9.75 14.01 -2.79
C LYS A 137 9.54 14.95 -3.98
N ALA A 138 9.67 14.46 -5.20
CA ALA A 138 9.44 15.24 -6.41
C ALA A 138 7.99 15.72 -6.53
N HIS A 139 7.04 14.93 -6.00
CA HIS A 139 5.62 15.27 -5.95
C HIS A 139 5.23 16.01 -4.65
N GLY A 140 6.20 16.60 -3.95
CA GLY A 140 5.99 17.53 -2.84
C GLY A 140 5.71 16.88 -1.47
N ALA A 141 5.84 15.56 -1.34
CA ALA A 141 5.65 14.91 -0.05
C ALA A 141 6.83 15.12 0.90
N VAL A 142 6.55 15.17 2.19
CA VAL A 142 7.55 15.15 3.27
C VAL A 142 7.86 13.69 3.61
N PHE A 143 8.86 13.13 2.95
CA PHE A 143 9.21 11.72 3.10
C PHE A 143 9.98 11.48 4.40
N ARG A 144 9.38 10.71 5.34
CA ARG A 144 9.96 10.35 6.63
C ARG A 144 10.47 8.91 6.60
N LYS A 145 11.59 8.64 7.25
CA LYS A 145 12.16 7.29 7.29
C LYS A 145 12.91 7.01 8.59
N LYS A 146 12.95 5.73 8.96
CA LYS A 146 13.85 5.17 9.96
C LYS A 146 14.99 4.41 9.29
N ARG A 147 15.86 3.78 10.09
CA ARG A 147 16.89 2.87 9.59
C ARG A 147 16.26 1.78 8.73
N PRO A 148 16.99 1.25 7.74
CA PRO A 148 16.46 0.17 6.88
C PRO A 148 15.90 -1.00 7.68
N PHE A 149 14.79 -1.55 7.21
CA PHE A 149 14.06 -2.69 7.78
C PHE A 149 13.64 -2.54 9.26
N ALA A 150 13.62 -1.33 9.80
CA ALA A 150 12.96 -1.07 11.09
C ALA A 150 11.45 -0.87 10.89
N GLU A 151 10.62 -1.39 11.80
CA GLU A 151 9.19 -1.10 11.82
C GLU A 151 8.98 0.42 11.88
N HIS A 152 8.27 0.97 10.91
CA HIS A 152 7.95 2.38 10.84
C HIS A 152 6.65 2.62 10.08
N ALA A 153 5.67 3.21 10.76
CA ALA A 153 4.42 3.66 10.16
C ALA A 153 4.15 5.10 10.57
N ILE A 154 3.56 5.87 9.66
CA ILE A 154 3.21 7.27 9.84
C ILE A 154 1.74 7.45 9.46
N GLN A 155 1.06 8.32 10.17
CA GLN A 155 -0.26 8.81 9.81
C GLN A 155 -0.21 10.33 9.63
N ASP A 156 -0.74 10.81 8.51
CA ASP A 156 -1.01 12.23 8.25
C ASP A 156 -2.46 12.37 7.79
N GLY A 157 -3.30 12.88 8.68
CA GLY A 157 -4.74 12.89 8.46
C GLY A 157 -5.29 11.48 8.27
N ARG A 158 -5.91 11.22 7.12
CA ARG A 158 -6.47 9.93 6.73
C ARG A 158 -5.56 9.09 5.82
N ILE A 159 -4.28 9.50 5.66
CA ILE A 159 -3.26 8.73 4.94
C ILE A 159 -2.35 8.05 5.96
N ILE A 160 -2.24 6.73 5.88
CA ILE A 160 -1.42 5.88 6.77
C ILE A 160 -0.41 5.14 5.91
N THR A 161 0.88 5.30 6.17
CA THR A 161 1.92 4.68 5.36
C THR A 161 2.92 3.91 6.20
N GLY A 162 3.37 2.77 5.70
CA GLY A 162 4.38 1.91 6.31
C GLY A 162 5.61 1.76 5.43
N GLN A 163 6.80 1.79 6.04
CA GLN A 163 8.06 1.89 5.31
C GLN A 163 8.43 0.61 4.53
N ASN A 164 8.25 -0.57 5.12
CA ASN A 164 8.92 -1.80 4.69
C ASN A 164 8.13 -3.05 5.13
N PRO A 165 8.64 -4.29 4.83
CA PRO A 165 7.96 -5.53 5.20
C PRO A 165 7.75 -5.73 6.72
N GLU A 166 8.48 -5.01 7.58
CA GLU A 166 8.30 -5.07 9.04
C GLU A 166 7.13 -4.20 9.53
N SER A 167 6.56 -3.37 8.66
CA SER A 167 5.59 -2.32 9.02
C SER A 167 4.09 -2.66 8.85
N PRO A 168 3.65 -3.78 8.22
CA PRO A 168 2.22 -4.03 7.96
C PRO A 168 1.36 -4.01 9.21
N ARG A 169 1.85 -4.59 10.32
CA ARG A 169 1.11 -4.62 11.61
C ARG A 169 0.98 -3.24 12.23
N ALA A 170 2.01 -2.38 12.10
CA ALA A 170 1.94 -1.01 12.59
C ALA A 170 0.92 -0.18 11.78
N VAL A 171 0.87 -0.34 10.45
CA VAL A 171 -0.14 0.28 9.60
C VAL A 171 -1.54 -0.21 9.98
N ALA A 172 -1.74 -1.53 10.12
CA ALA A 172 -3.02 -2.10 10.51
C ALA A 172 -3.49 -1.59 11.88
N ARG A 173 -2.60 -1.52 12.89
CA ARG A 173 -2.94 -0.97 14.22
C ARG A 173 -3.38 0.49 14.13
N LEU A 174 -2.71 1.32 13.33
CA LEU A 174 -3.12 2.72 13.14
C LEU A 174 -4.48 2.81 12.46
N LEU A 175 -4.71 2.01 11.42
CA LEU A 175 -5.99 2.00 10.71
C LEU A 175 -7.12 1.56 11.64
N LEU A 176 -7.00 0.43 12.33
CA LEU A 176 -8.02 -0.07 13.26
C LEU A 176 -8.33 0.93 14.36
N LYS A 177 -7.31 1.55 14.97
CA LYS A 177 -7.50 2.60 15.99
C LYS A 177 -8.37 3.76 15.51
N ASN A 178 -8.30 4.10 14.22
CA ASN A 178 -9.14 5.16 13.65
C ASN A 178 -10.57 4.67 13.37
N LEU A 179 -10.73 3.41 12.94
CA LEU A 179 -12.03 2.81 12.64
C LEU A 179 -12.83 2.46 13.91
N GLU A 180 -12.16 2.20 15.03
CA GLU A 180 -12.78 1.93 16.33
C GLU A 180 -13.27 3.20 17.05
N ARG A 181 -12.86 4.39 16.59
CA ARG A 181 -13.38 5.65 17.15
C ARG A 181 -14.78 5.91 16.58
N PRO A 182 -15.80 6.11 17.43
CA PRO A 182 -17.10 6.54 16.92
C PRO A 182 -16.90 7.83 16.12
N LEU A 183 -17.50 7.89 14.94
CA LEU A 183 -17.61 9.12 14.17
C LEU A 183 -18.42 10.11 15.02
N CYS A 184 -17.75 11.11 15.55
CA CYS A 184 -18.40 12.22 16.27
C CYS A 184 -19.09 13.14 15.28
#